data_4213a13483ff9853f2c0a51a96626041
#
_entry.id   4213a13483ff9853f2c0a51a96626041
#
_cell.length_a   1.000
_cell.length_b   1.000
_cell.length_c   1.000
_cell.angle_alpha   90.00
_cell.angle_beta   90.00
_cell.angle_gamma   90.00
#
_symmetry.space_group_name_H-M   'P 1'
#
loop_
_entity.id
_entity.type
_entity.pdbx_description
1 polymer ?
#
loop_
_entity_poly.entity_id
_entity_poly.type
_entity_poly.pdbx_seq_one_letter_code
_entity_poly.pdbx_strand_id
1 'polypeptide(L)'
;MKLIFALLLLVPVIANAAEDKVAVYLNFEQAYLSNDVSLFAPLLSKNYTIRQTLHIPGIGSDTVPVTKAQLLEGMKQNPKPSSLPRSKAESVKIETISKQQFCASSQTLDQVVVAGKNYEEKELRKACFNHKNNRYEAISHTIDVYYREL
;
A
#
# COMPACT_ATOMS: atom_id res chain seq x y z
N MET A 1 63.64 -2.58 -22.17
CA MET A 1 62.68 -2.55 -21.06
C MET A 1 61.35 -2.07 -21.59
N LYS A 2 60.39 -2.96 -21.79
CA LYS A 2 59.01 -2.60 -22.22
C LYS A 2 58.12 -2.64 -20.99
N LEU A 3 57.65 -1.46 -20.55
CA LEU A 3 56.59 -1.34 -19.51
C LEU A 3 55.24 -1.67 -20.16
N ILE A 4 54.62 -2.75 -19.72
CA ILE A 4 53.26 -3.09 -20.06
C ILE A 4 52.37 -2.44 -18.99
N PHE A 5 51.67 -1.36 -19.35
CA PHE A 5 50.61 -0.78 -18.56
C PHE A 5 49.37 -1.66 -18.66
N ALA A 6 49.09 -2.44 -17.63
CA ALA A 6 47.82 -3.15 -17.50
C ALA A 6 46.74 -2.15 -17.06
N LEU A 7 45.89 -1.74 -18.00
CA LEU A 7 44.72 -0.91 -17.76
C LEU A 7 43.65 -1.79 -17.11
N LEU A 8 43.52 -1.75 -15.78
CA LEU A 8 42.42 -2.36 -15.03
C LEU A 8 41.15 -1.56 -15.33
N LEU A 9 40.34 -2.07 -16.24
CA LEU A 9 38.97 -1.59 -16.42
C LEU A 9 38.14 -1.97 -15.18
N LEU A 10 37.97 -1.02 -14.26
CA LEU A 10 36.96 -1.07 -13.22
C LEU A 10 35.59 -0.96 -13.89
N VAL A 11 34.98 -2.10 -14.17
CA VAL A 11 33.57 -2.15 -14.53
C VAL A 11 32.76 -1.81 -13.25
N PRO A 12 31.99 -0.70 -13.22
CA PRO A 12 31.12 -0.46 -12.10
C PRO A 12 30.06 -1.55 -12.09
N VAL A 13 30.10 -2.43 -11.10
CA VAL A 13 28.99 -3.34 -10.79
C VAL A 13 27.87 -2.43 -10.31
N ILE A 14 26.97 -2.08 -11.22
CA ILE A 14 25.68 -1.48 -10.86
C ILE A 14 24.91 -2.62 -10.19
N ALA A 15 25.04 -2.72 -8.87
CA ALA A 15 24.12 -3.49 -8.06
C ALA A 15 22.76 -2.82 -8.21
N ASN A 16 21.90 -3.35 -9.10
CA ASN A 16 20.48 -3.09 -9.04
C ASN A 16 20.02 -3.61 -7.67
N ALA A 17 20.00 -2.72 -6.68
CA ALA A 17 19.37 -3.00 -5.40
C ALA A 17 17.91 -3.33 -5.72
N ALA A 18 17.53 -4.60 -5.50
CA ALA A 18 16.14 -5.00 -5.63
C ALA A 18 15.33 -4.06 -4.72
N GLU A 19 14.37 -3.38 -5.31
CA GLU A 19 13.54 -2.42 -4.58
C GLU A 19 12.87 -3.16 -3.40
N ASP A 20 13.04 -2.64 -2.19
CA ASP A 20 12.50 -3.26 -0.98
C ASP A 20 10.96 -3.23 -1.02
N LYS A 21 10.35 -4.39 -1.15
CA LYS A 21 8.90 -4.57 -1.26
C LYS A 21 8.14 -4.04 -0.04
N VAL A 22 8.73 -4.10 1.15
CA VAL A 22 8.17 -3.50 2.37
C VAL A 22 8.16 -1.98 2.24
N ALA A 23 9.25 -1.38 1.79
CA ALA A 23 9.33 0.06 1.56
C ALA A 23 8.33 0.52 0.48
N VAL A 24 8.16 -0.24 -0.61
CA VAL A 24 7.15 0.03 -1.64
C VAL A 24 5.75 0.07 -1.03
N TYR A 25 5.39 -0.93 -0.22
CA TYR A 25 4.08 -0.98 0.43
C TYR A 25 3.88 0.18 1.41
N LEU A 26 4.86 0.46 2.27
CA LEU A 26 4.74 1.54 3.25
C LEU A 26 4.63 2.92 2.60
N ASN A 27 5.36 3.15 1.50
CA ASN A 27 5.23 4.37 0.71
C ASN A 27 3.84 4.51 0.08
N PHE A 28 3.30 3.42 -0.47
CA PHE A 28 1.93 3.37 -0.98
C PHE A 28 0.90 3.67 0.11
N GLU A 29 0.99 3.00 1.27
CA GLU A 29 0.09 3.22 2.41
C GLU A 29 0.16 4.66 2.91
N GLN A 30 1.36 5.22 3.04
CA GLN A 30 1.54 6.61 3.45
C GLN A 30 0.90 7.58 2.47
N ALA A 31 1.07 7.38 1.16
CA ALA A 31 0.45 8.21 0.14
C ALA A 31 -1.08 8.09 0.17
N TYR A 32 -1.62 6.88 0.35
CA TYR A 32 -3.06 6.65 0.53
C TYR A 32 -3.61 7.40 1.74
N LEU A 33 -2.97 7.26 2.91
CA LEU A 33 -3.41 7.89 4.16
C LEU A 33 -3.18 9.40 4.19
N SER A 34 -2.30 9.94 3.35
CA SER A 34 -2.11 11.39 3.22
C SER A 34 -3.31 12.09 2.59
N ASN A 35 -4.14 11.35 1.86
CA ASN A 35 -5.26 11.83 1.06
C ASN A 35 -4.85 12.89 0.01
N ASP A 36 -3.58 12.87 -0.38
CA ASP A 36 -3.00 13.77 -1.38
C ASP A 36 -2.92 13.07 -2.74
N VAL A 37 -3.76 13.51 -3.67
CA VAL A 37 -3.82 12.96 -5.03
C VAL A 37 -2.48 13.05 -5.76
N SER A 38 -1.70 14.11 -5.53
CA SER A 38 -0.40 14.30 -6.20
C SER A 38 0.63 13.27 -5.78
N LEU A 39 0.56 12.77 -4.54
CA LEU A 39 1.43 11.72 -4.01
C LEU A 39 0.92 10.33 -4.38
N PHE A 40 -0.40 10.12 -4.38
CA PHE A 40 -1.00 8.80 -4.51
C PHE A 40 -1.21 8.36 -5.96
N ALA A 41 -1.75 9.23 -6.83
CA ALA A 41 -2.09 8.88 -8.20
C ALA A 41 -0.91 8.31 -9.04
N PRO A 42 0.34 8.81 -8.88
CA PRO A 42 1.50 8.27 -9.61
C PRO A 42 1.86 6.82 -9.23
N LEU A 43 1.44 6.34 -8.05
CA LEU A 43 1.72 4.98 -7.57
C LEU A 43 0.74 3.94 -8.13
N LEU A 44 -0.34 4.38 -8.80
CA LEU A 44 -1.43 3.52 -9.24
C LEU A 44 -1.30 3.13 -10.70
N SER A 45 -1.52 1.86 -11.01
CA SER A 45 -1.68 1.39 -12.38
C SER A 45 -2.91 2.01 -13.05
N LYS A 46 -2.98 1.91 -14.39
CA LYS A 46 -4.15 2.39 -15.15
C LYS A 46 -5.45 1.71 -14.69
N ASN A 47 -5.38 0.42 -14.39
CA ASN A 47 -6.55 -0.41 -14.05
C ASN A 47 -6.63 -0.69 -12.54
N TYR A 48 -6.09 0.21 -11.71
CA TYR A 48 -6.16 0.06 -10.26
C TYR A 48 -7.60 0.02 -9.76
N THR A 49 -7.85 -0.88 -8.81
CA THR A 49 -9.14 -1.02 -8.12
C THR A 49 -8.93 -1.05 -6.61
N ILE A 50 -9.89 -0.50 -5.88
CA ILE A 50 -9.97 -0.63 -4.42
C ILE A 50 -11.31 -1.22 -4.03
N ARG A 51 -11.32 -2.08 -3.02
CA ARG A 51 -12.52 -2.65 -2.41
C ARG A 51 -12.41 -2.53 -0.90
N GLN A 52 -13.41 -1.96 -0.29
CA GLN A 52 -13.55 -1.88 1.16
C GLN A 52 -14.73 -2.71 1.61
N THR A 53 -14.53 -3.55 2.63
CA THR A 53 -15.58 -4.35 3.26
C THR A 53 -15.68 -3.96 4.74
N LEU A 54 -16.86 -3.58 5.17
CA LEU A 54 -17.18 -3.30 6.57
C LEU A 54 -17.88 -4.52 7.16
N HIS A 55 -17.37 -5.03 8.27
CA HIS A 55 -17.96 -6.12 9.03
C HIS A 55 -18.53 -5.56 10.36
N ILE A 56 -19.85 -5.37 10.41
CA ILE A 56 -20.53 -4.77 11.57
C ILE A 56 -21.24 -5.87 12.36
N PRO A 57 -20.95 -6.06 13.67
CA PRO A 57 -21.60 -7.05 14.51
C PRO A 57 -23.12 -6.91 14.48
N GLY A 58 -23.84 -8.02 14.27
CA GLY A 58 -25.31 -8.08 14.24
C GLY A 58 -25.97 -7.49 12.99
N ILE A 59 -25.22 -6.85 12.08
CA ILE A 59 -25.75 -6.26 10.84
C ILE A 59 -25.30 -7.06 9.62
N GLY A 60 -24.04 -7.52 9.61
CA GLY A 60 -23.45 -8.26 8.50
C GLY A 60 -22.27 -7.52 7.86
N SER A 61 -21.99 -7.88 6.60
CA SER A 61 -20.87 -7.30 5.84
C SER A 61 -21.42 -6.55 4.63
N ASP A 62 -20.86 -5.37 4.39
CA ASP A 62 -21.12 -4.58 3.17
C ASP A 62 -19.80 -4.31 2.44
N THR A 63 -19.79 -4.52 1.13
CA THR A 63 -18.60 -4.34 0.29
C THR A 63 -18.84 -3.27 -0.75
N VAL A 64 -18.00 -2.25 -0.74
CA VAL A 64 -18.07 -1.14 -1.67
C VAL A 64 -16.86 -1.21 -2.62
N PRO A 65 -17.07 -1.56 -3.90
CA PRO A 65 -16.05 -1.42 -4.93
C PRO A 65 -15.95 0.04 -5.35
N VAL A 66 -14.74 0.56 -5.46
CA VAL A 66 -14.47 1.93 -5.89
C VAL A 66 -13.47 1.91 -7.03
N THR A 67 -13.75 2.63 -8.11
CA THR A 67 -12.82 2.79 -9.21
C THR A 67 -11.72 3.79 -8.87
N LYS A 68 -10.59 3.71 -9.59
CA LYS A 68 -9.50 4.70 -9.45
C LYS A 68 -10.02 6.15 -9.58
N ALA A 69 -10.88 6.41 -10.55
CA ALA A 69 -11.42 7.76 -10.78
C ALA A 69 -12.26 8.26 -9.59
N GLN A 70 -13.15 7.41 -9.06
CA GLN A 70 -13.98 7.75 -7.90
C GLN A 70 -13.13 8.00 -6.65
N LEU A 71 -12.11 7.17 -6.42
CA LEU A 71 -11.20 7.32 -5.29
C LEU A 71 -10.44 8.66 -5.35
N LEU A 72 -9.81 8.96 -6.49
CA LEU A 72 -9.04 10.19 -6.65
C LEU A 72 -9.92 11.44 -6.58
N GLU A 73 -11.16 11.36 -7.07
CA GLU A 73 -12.12 12.45 -6.92
C GLU A 73 -12.53 12.65 -5.46
N GLY A 74 -12.81 11.57 -4.73
CA GLY A 74 -13.09 11.65 -3.29
C GLY A 74 -11.95 12.28 -2.48
N MET A 75 -10.70 11.94 -2.81
CA MET A 75 -9.51 12.54 -2.19
C MET A 75 -9.41 14.05 -2.46
N LYS A 76 -9.73 14.51 -3.68
CA LYS A 76 -9.75 15.95 -4.01
C LYS A 76 -10.80 16.72 -3.23
N GLN A 77 -11.97 16.10 -3.03
CA GLN A 77 -13.07 16.71 -2.28
C GLN A 77 -12.80 16.75 -0.78
N ASN A 78 -12.00 15.81 -0.26
CA ASN A 78 -11.61 15.74 1.15
C ASN A 78 -10.09 15.57 1.31
N PRO A 79 -9.29 16.64 1.13
CA PRO A 79 -7.82 16.54 1.13
C PRO A 79 -7.19 16.41 2.51
N LYS A 80 -7.99 16.22 3.58
CA LYS A 80 -7.45 16.07 4.93
C LYS A 80 -6.80 14.69 5.09
N PRO A 81 -5.58 14.61 5.67
CA PRO A 81 -4.95 13.35 5.99
C PRO A 81 -5.86 12.47 6.86
N SER A 82 -5.82 11.17 6.62
CA SER A 82 -6.50 10.20 7.46
C SER A 82 -5.86 10.12 8.85
N SER A 83 -6.70 9.99 9.89
CA SER A 83 -6.25 9.71 11.26
C SER A 83 -5.98 8.22 11.50
N LEU A 84 -6.19 7.35 10.51
CA LEU A 84 -5.98 5.91 10.64
C LEU A 84 -4.53 5.57 10.97
N PRO A 85 -4.29 4.54 11.82
CA PRO A 85 -2.95 4.11 12.17
C PRO A 85 -2.15 3.67 10.94
N ARG A 86 -0.87 3.98 10.93
CA ARG A 86 0.07 3.49 9.91
C ARG A 86 0.61 2.13 10.31
N SER A 87 0.87 1.30 9.31
CA SER A 87 1.52 0.00 9.52
C SER A 87 2.99 0.19 9.91
N LYS A 88 3.47 -0.68 10.78
CA LYS A 88 4.89 -0.80 11.10
C LYS A 88 5.57 -1.78 10.14
N ALA A 89 6.81 -1.51 9.76
CA ALA A 89 7.54 -2.34 8.80
C ALA A 89 7.56 -3.83 9.18
N GLU A 90 7.77 -4.13 10.47
CA GLU A 90 7.78 -5.48 11.02
C GLU A 90 6.42 -6.20 10.97
N SER A 91 5.33 -5.45 10.78
CA SER A 91 3.97 -6.01 10.68
C SER A 91 3.57 -6.33 9.24
N VAL A 92 4.34 -5.87 8.25
CA VAL A 92 4.06 -6.08 6.83
C VAL A 92 4.46 -7.49 6.40
N LYS A 93 3.51 -8.22 5.83
CA LYS A 93 3.73 -9.56 5.25
C LYS A 93 3.78 -9.47 3.73
N ILE A 94 4.83 -10.01 3.13
CA ILE A 94 5.02 -10.05 1.67
C ILE A 94 4.69 -11.42 1.14
N GLU A 95 3.83 -11.46 0.12
CA GLU A 95 3.50 -12.63 -0.70
C GLU A 95 4.03 -12.40 -2.11
N THR A 96 5.09 -13.10 -2.50
CA THR A 96 5.65 -13.01 -3.85
C THR A 96 4.85 -13.90 -4.80
N ILE A 97 4.20 -13.31 -5.80
CA ILE A 97 3.39 -14.00 -6.80
C ILE A 97 4.28 -14.43 -7.97
N SER A 98 5.15 -13.54 -8.43
CA SER A 98 6.11 -13.78 -9.51
C SER A 98 7.33 -12.87 -9.36
N LYS A 99 8.26 -12.92 -10.31
CA LYS A 99 9.39 -11.99 -10.36
C LYS A 99 8.97 -10.53 -10.49
N GLN A 100 7.80 -10.29 -11.10
CA GLN A 100 7.30 -8.94 -11.39
C GLN A 100 6.11 -8.54 -10.53
N GLN A 101 5.57 -9.47 -9.70
CA GLN A 101 4.35 -9.22 -8.95
C GLN A 101 4.45 -9.71 -7.51
N PHE A 102 4.01 -8.89 -6.58
CA PHE A 102 3.84 -9.26 -5.17
C PHE A 102 2.59 -8.62 -4.58
N CYS A 103 2.12 -9.18 -3.48
CA CYS A 103 1.15 -8.54 -2.62
C CYS A 103 1.78 -8.29 -1.24
N ALA A 104 1.40 -7.21 -0.62
CA ALA A 104 1.77 -6.90 0.76
C ALA A 104 0.50 -6.72 1.59
N SER A 105 0.53 -7.20 2.82
CA SER A 105 -0.59 -7.06 3.75
C SER A 105 -0.11 -6.63 5.12
N SER A 106 -0.96 -5.87 5.81
CA SER A 106 -0.75 -5.41 7.17
C SER A 106 -2.06 -5.45 7.96
N GLN A 107 -1.93 -5.35 9.28
CA GLN A 107 -3.05 -5.23 10.21
C GLN A 107 -2.80 -4.06 11.13
N THR A 108 -3.84 -3.26 11.36
CA THR A 108 -3.85 -2.22 12.38
C THR A 108 -5.01 -2.44 13.34
N LEU A 109 -4.84 -1.97 14.57
CA LEU A 109 -5.85 -1.98 15.63
C LEU A 109 -5.97 -0.56 16.16
N ASP A 110 -7.19 -0.10 16.33
CA ASP A 110 -7.50 1.19 16.93
C ASP A 110 -8.71 1.08 17.86
N GLN A 111 -8.92 2.08 18.70
CA GLN A 111 -10.12 2.22 19.51
C GLN A 111 -10.92 3.41 19.03
N VAL A 112 -12.16 3.17 18.68
CA VAL A 112 -13.06 4.20 18.12
C VAL A 112 -14.34 4.28 18.91
N VAL A 113 -14.95 5.46 18.92
CA VAL A 113 -16.27 5.68 19.52
C VAL A 113 -17.28 5.88 18.40
N VAL A 114 -18.26 4.99 18.32
CA VAL A 114 -19.35 5.07 17.34
C VAL A 114 -20.69 5.11 18.07
N ALA A 115 -21.47 6.15 17.84
CA ALA A 115 -22.78 6.36 18.49
C ALA A 115 -22.73 6.24 20.04
N GLY A 116 -21.64 6.73 20.66
CA GLY A 116 -21.45 6.72 22.11
C GLY A 116 -20.99 5.40 22.70
N LYS A 117 -20.70 4.39 21.88
CA LYS A 117 -20.16 3.10 22.30
C LYS A 117 -18.70 2.97 21.89
N ASN A 118 -17.90 2.29 22.71
CA ASN A 118 -16.51 2.00 22.43
C ASN A 118 -16.37 0.71 21.61
N TYR A 119 -15.58 0.76 20.55
CA TYR A 119 -15.25 -0.39 19.71
C TYR A 119 -13.74 -0.51 19.55
N GLU A 120 -13.27 -1.74 19.44
CA GLU A 120 -12.00 -2.06 18.82
C GLU A 120 -12.24 -2.19 17.31
N GLU A 121 -11.54 -1.36 16.54
CA GLU A 121 -11.52 -1.43 15.09
C GLU A 121 -10.25 -2.17 14.64
N LYS A 122 -10.44 -3.29 13.93
CA LYS A 122 -9.37 -4.04 13.30
C LYS A 122 -9.45 -3.85 11.81
N GLU A 123 -8.40 -3.31 11.22
CA GLU A 123 -8.31 -3.11 9.78
C GLU A 123 -7.24 -4.03 9.17
N LEU A 124 -7.64 -4.82 8.18
CA LEU A 124 -6.75 -5.65 7.36
C LEU A 124 -6.61 -4.98 6.00
N ARG A 125 -5.38 -4.60 5.64
CA ARG A 125 -5.05 -3.98 4.35
C ARG A 125 -4.24 -4.95 3.53
N LYS A 126 -4.58 -5.11 2.25
CA LYS A 126 -3.76 -5.86 1.28
C LYS A 126 -3.68 -5.08 -0.02
N ALA A 127 -2.47 -4.76 -0.47
CA ALA A 127 -2.23 -4.15 -1.77
C ALA A 127 -1.36 -5.06 -2.62
N CYS A 128 -1.69 -5.18 -3.91
CA CYS A 128 -0.89 -5.94 -4.87
C CYS A 128 -0.23 -4.99 -5.86
N PHE A 129 0.99 -5.32 -6.25
CA PHE A 129 1.86 -4.49 -7.07
C PHE A 129 2.39 -5.27 -8.26
N ASN A 130 2.56 -4.57 -9.38
CA ASN A 130 3.21 -5.10 -10.56
C ASN A 130 4.40 -4.22 -10.94
N HIS A 131 5.55 -4.84 -11.26
CA HIS A 131 6.75 -4.14 -11.70
C HIS A 131 6.63 -3.77 -13.17
N LYS A 132 6.69 -2.48 -13.47
CA LYS A 132 6.60 -1.94 -14.81
C LYS A 132 7.45 -0.68 -14.93
N ASN A 133 8.21 -0.54 -16.03
CA ASN A 133 9.04 0.64 -16.27
C ASN A 133 9.97 0.98 -15.10
N ASN A 134 10.67 -0.03 -14.57
CA ASN A 134 11.62 0.05 -13.45
C ASN A 134 11.01 0.54 -12.12
N ARG A 135 9.71 0.40 -11.92
CA ARG A 135 9.04 0.71 -10.65
C ARG A 135 7.87 -0.23 -10.41
N TYR A 136 7.43 -0.31 -9.15
CA TYR A 136 6.19 -0.98 -8.80
C TYR A 136 5.00 -0.02 -8.90
N GLU A 137 3.92 -0.48 -9.52
CA GLU A 137 2.62 0.20 -9.57
C GLU A 137 1.59 -0.67 -8.85
N ALA A 138 0.78 -0.06 -7.97
CA ALA A 138 -0.32 -0.75 -7.31
C ALA A 138 -1.41 -1.10 -8.32
N ILE A 139 -1.84 -2.36 -8.32
CA ILE A 139 -2.89 -2.88 -9.22
C ILE A 139 -4.21 -3.10 -8.51
N SER A 140 -4.17 -3.39 -7.20
CA SER A 140 -5.37 -3.53 -6.38
C SER A 140 -5.09 -3.22 -4.91
N HIS A 141 -6.14 -2.83 -4.19
CA HIS A 141 -6.13 -2.62 -2.75
C HIS A 141 -7.43 -3.16 -2.16
N THR A 142 -7.33 -3.97 -1.14
CA THR A 142 -8.47 -4.43 -0.35
C THR A 142 -8.30 -4.01 1.10
N ILE A 143 -9.39 -3.56 1.71
CA ILE A 143 -9.46 -3.11 3.08
C ILE A 143 -10.67 -3.80 3.72
N ASP A 144 -10.41 -4.63 4.73
CA ASP A 144 -11.45 -5.29 5.52
C ASP A 144 -11.44 -4.71 6.94
N VAL A 145 -12.55 -4.10 7.35
CA VAL A 145 -12.70 -3.43 8.64
C VAL A 145 -13.66 -4.21 9.51
N TYR A 146 -13.20 -4.61 10.69
CA TYR A 146 -13.95 -5.37 11.68
C TYR A 146 -14.14 -4.53 12.95
N TYR A 147 -15.36 -4.46 13.45
CA TYR A 147 -15.69 -3.80 14.72
C TYR A 147 -16.01 -4.83 15.79
N ARG A 148 -15.43 -4.66 16.97
CA ARG A 148 -15.75 -5.44 18.17
C ARG A 148 -16.12 -4.48 19.30
N GLU A 149 -17.33 -4.57 19.85
CA GLU A 149 -17.77 -3.77 21.00
C GLU A 149 -16.93 -4.14 22.23
N LEU A 150 -16.46 -3.15 23.00
CA LEU A 150 -15.58 -3.30 24.17
C LEU A 150 -16.39 -3.30 25.48
#